data_620623c71545e9dd9bbcb6b091e23e09
#
_entry.id   620623c71545e9dd9bbcb6b091e23e09
#
_cell.length_a   1.000
_cell.length_b   1.000
_cell.length_c   1.000
_cell.angle_alpha   90.00
_cell.angle_beta   90.00
_cell.angle_gamma   90.00
#
_symmetry.space_group_name_H-M   'P 1'
#
loop_
_entity.id
_entity.type
_entity.pdbx_description
1 polymer ?
#
loop_
_entity_poly.entity_id
_entity_poly.type
_entity_poly.pdbx_seq_one_letter_code
_entity_poly.pdbx_strand_id
1 'polypeptide(L)'
;TIALDIEPLSKKIIELPYDRPEIKPGCEYWLMLESSLKEDEIWAEKGTVMSWDQFELPWEIQVAQSDKTIGHATLEQTEDAIVVKGEGFAYTFTPDGLLYSMKQGEEELLKAPLQFNVWRAPLAVEVDSWSQGNISYNNKKAWNGSQIANEYYSNNLQEITRMPISCEAFEADGQVYINVRSFAQFGPAVNTSLDAYIFGVRYIGYSEIYEYRINGDGSIAIHHTLEPEGSMPELLPRIGLTMTL
;
A
#
# COMPACT_ATOMS: atom_id res chain seq x y z
N THR A 1 -1.06 -23.56 -28.70
CA THR A 1 -2.37 -22.97 -29.11
C THR A 1 -3.41 -24.08 -29.21
N ILE A 2 -4.57 -23.84 -28.61
CA ILE A 2 -5.71 -24.77 -28.65
C ILE A 2 -6.82 -24.07 -29.46
N ALA A 3 -7.29 -24.73 -30.51
CA ALA A 3 -8.44 -24.25 -31.25
C ALA A 3 -9.72 -24.60 -30.47
N LEU A 4 -10.50 -23.60 -30.14
CA LEU A 4 -11.77 -23.74 -29.44
C LEU A 4 -12.92 -23.54 -30.44
N ASP A 5 -13.86 -24.48 -30.41
CA ASP A 5 -15.15 -24.38 -31.11
C ASP A 5 -16.23 -24.50 -30.03
N ILE A 6 -16.81 -23.35 -29.68
CA ILE A 6 -17.79 -23.21 -28.60
C ILE A 6 -18.96 -22.39 -29.13
N GLU A 7 -20.15 -22.96 -29.05
CA GLU A 7 -21.38 -22.30 -29.48
C GLU A 7 -21.64 -21.04 -28.62
N PRO A 8 -22.24 -20.00 -29.20
CA PRO A 8 -22.63 -18.80 -28.44
C PRO A 8 -23.45 -19.13 -27.19
N LEU A 9 -23.17 -18.44 -26.09
CA LEU A 9 -23.82 -18.61 -24.78
C LEU A 9 -23.66 -20.01 -24.17
N SER A 10 -22.70 -20.80 -24.63
CA SER A 10 -22.40 -22.13 -24.11
C SER A 10 -21.10 -22.15 -23.30
N LYS A 11 -20.85 -23.24 -22.59
CA LYS A 11 -19.61 -23.50 -21.83
C LYS A 11 -19.01 -24.83 -22.25
N LYS A 12 -17.70 -24.88 -22.32
CA LYS A 12 -16.95 -26.11 -22.60
C LYS A 12 -15.79 -26.23 -21.62
N ILE A 13 -15.68 -27.39 -20.98
CA ILE A 13 -14.53 -27.72 -20.15
C ILE A 13 -13.47 -28.35 -21.05
N ILE A 14 -12.25 -27.86 -20.96
CA ILE A 14 -11.10 -28.38 -21.70
C ILE A 14 -9.96 -28.68 -20.73
N GLU A 15 -9.17 -29.67 -21.05
CA GLU A 15 -7.90 -29.94 -20.39
C GLU A 15 -6.81 -29.13 -21.08
N LEU A 16 -6.01 -28.39 -20.28
CA LEU A 16 -4.90 -27.59 -20.80
C LEU A 16 -3.64 -28.45 -20.78
N PRO A 17 -3.04 -28.77 -21.96
CA PRO A 17 -1.77 -29.44 -22.00
C PRO A 17 -0.66 -28.44 -21.69
N TYR A 18 -0.07 -28.55 -20.52
CA TYR A 18 1.13 -27.79 -20.15
C TYR A 18 2.12 -28.72 -19.43
N ASP A 19 3.38 -28.52 -19.68
CA ASP A 19 4.45 -29.27 -19.03
C ASP A 19 4.85 -28.56 -17.73
N ARG A 20 5.03 -29.35 -16.68
CA ARG A 20 5.57 -28.81 -15.42
C ARG A 20 7.07 -28.55 -15.59
N PRO A 21 7.53 -27.30 -15.47
CA PRO A 21 8.95 -26.99 -15.54
C PRO A 21 9.72 -27.55 -14.34
N GLU A 22 11.04 -27.52 -14.41
CA GLU A 22 11.88 -27.76 -13.24
C GLU A 22 11.64 -26.63 -12.23
N ILE A 23 11.15 -27.00 -11.04
CA ILE A 23 10.79 -26.04 -10.01
C ILE A 23 12.07 -25.56 -9.31
N LYS A 24 12.27 -24.23 -9.30
CA LYS A 24 13.40 -23.56 -8.64
C LYS A 24 12.98 -22.96 -7.31
N PRO A 25 13.84 -23.07 -6.28
CA PRO A 25 13.55 -22.43 -4.99
C PRO A 25 13.38 -20.89 -5.14
N GLY A 26 12.40 -20.31 -4.43
CA GLY A 26 12.13 -18.88 -4.43
C GLY A 26 11.54 -18.33 -5.72
N CYS A 27 11.04 -19.19 -6.62
CA CYS A 27 10.33 -18.78 -7.83
C CYS A 27 8.84 -19.06 -7.69
N GLU A 28 8.04 -18.12 -8.13
CA GLU A 28 6.60 -18.28 -8.33
C GLU A 28 6.32 -18.74 -9.76
N TYR A 29 5.26 -19.51 -9.94
CA TYR A 29 4.86 -20.05 -11.24
C TYR A 29 3.43 -19.63 -11.54
N TRP A 30 3.26 -19.03 -12.71
CA TRP A 30 1.99 -18.49 -13.16
C TRP A 30 1.60 -19.07 -14.50
N LEU A 31 0.37 -19.57 -14.62
CA LEU A 31 -0.22 -19.96 -15.88
C LEU A 31 -0.96 -18.77 -16.49
N MET A 32 -0.51 -18.30 -17.64
CA MET A 32 -1.18 -17.26 -18.39
C MET A 32 -1.98 -17.88 -19.53
N LEU A 33 -3.24 -17.56 -19.63
CA LEU A 33 -4.13 -17.95 -20.71
C LEU A 33 -4.52 -16.71 -21.50
N GLU A 34 -4.33 -16.78 -22.81
CA GLU A 34 -4.71 -15.70 -23.72
C GLU A 34 -5.70 -16.22 -24.76
N SER A 35 -6.77 -15.45 -24.98
CA SER A 35 -7.68 -15.67 -26.09
C SER A 35 -7.39 -14.67 -27.19
N SER A 36 -7.14 -15.13 -28.40
CA SER A 36 -6.85 -14.25 -29.54
C SER A 36 -7.74 -14.54 -30.73
N LEU A 37 -7.89 -13.54 -31.60
CA LEU A 37 -8.63 -13.66 -32.84
C LEU A 37 -8.03 -14.75 -33.74
N LYS A 38 -8.89 -15.60 -34.28
CA LYS A 38 -8.53 -16.69 -35.17
C LYS A 38 -8.29 -16.22 -36.59
N GLU A 39 -8.98 -15.18 -37.01
CA GLU A 39 -8.98 -14.62 -38.37
C GLU A 39 -8.97 -13.08 -38.29
N ASP A 40 -8.69 -12.43 -39.42
CA ASP A 40 -8.78 -10.98 -39.52
C ASP A 40 -10.23 -10.53 -39.44
N GLU A 41 -10.48 -9.50 -38.64
CA GLU A 41 -11.77 -8.85 -38.52
C GLU A 41 -11.67 -7.40 -39.04
N ILE A 42 -12.80 -6.73 -39.31
CA ILE A 42 -12.80 -5.35 -39.81
C ILE A 42 -12.09 -4.38 -38.86
N TRP A 43 -12.06 -4.71 -37.56
CA TRP A 43 -11.58 -3.83 -36.48
C TRP A 43 -10.26 -4.31 -35.84
N ALA A 44 -9.79 -5.53 -36.13
CA ALA A 44 -8.54 -6.05 -35.58
C ALA A 44 -7.98 -7.23 -36.40
N GLU A 45 -6.67 -7.35 -36.43
CA GLU A 45 -5.97 -8.41 -37.14
C GLU A 45 -6.00 -9.73 -36.36
N LYS A 46 -5.85 -10.83 -37.10
CA LYS A 46 -5.63 -12.17 -36.54
C LYS A 46 -4.51 -12.16 -35.53
N GLY A 47 -4.72 -12.83 -34.39
CA GLY A 47 -3.75 -12.92 -33.29
C GLY A 47 -3.89 -11.77 -32.28
N THR A 48 -4.75 -10.77 -32.52
CA THR A 48 -5.04 -9.74 -31.52
C THR A 48 -5.61 -10.42 -30.26
N VAL A 49 -4.96 -10.16 -29.12
CA VAL A 49 -5.38 -10.70 -27.80
C VAL A 49 -6.67 -10.00 -27.37
N MET A 50 -7.71 -10.79 -27.15
CA MET A 50 -9.04 -10.33 -26.78
C MET A 50 -9.28 -10.36 -25.27
N SER A 51 -8.71 -11.33 -24.62
CA SER A 51 -8.75 -11.46 -23.16
C SER A 51 -7.55 -12.30 -22.70
N TRP A 52 -7.19 -12.11 -21.44
CA TRP A 52 -6.18 -12.92 -20.77
C TRP A 52 -6.59 -13.13 -19.32
N ASP A 53 -6.16 -14.27 -18.77
CA ASP A 53 -6.31 -14.65 -17.38
C ASP A 53 -5.00 -15.22 -16.88
N GLN A 54 -4.68 -14.97 -15.61
CA GLN A 54 -3.46 -15.45 -14.97
C GLN A 54 -3.82 -16.20 -13.69
N PHE A 55 -3.26 -17.41 -13.55
CA PHE A 55 -3.48 -18.29 -12.41
C PHE A 55 -2.16 -18.64 -11.75
N GLU A 56 -2.08 -18.40 -10.44
CA GLU A 56 -0.95 -18.87 -9.66
C GLU A 56 -0.97 -20.39 -9.55
N LEU A 57 0.16 -21.01 -9.81
CA LEU A 57 0.31 -22.46 -9.68
C LEU A 57 0.98 -22.79 -8.34
N PRO A 58 0.47 -23.76 -7.59
CA PRO A 58 0.95 -24.10 -6.25
C PRO A 58 2.28 -24.88 -6.31
N TRP A 59 3.24 -24.37 -7.09
CA TRP A 59 4.54 -24.99 -7.30
C TRP A 59 5.61 -24.14 -6.63
N GLU A 60 5.72 -24.31 -5.33
CA GLU A 60 6.71 -23.60 -4.53
C GLU A 60 7.70 -24.59 -3.92
N ILE A 61 8.98 -24.26 -4.00
CA ILE A 61 10.00 -24.86 -3.14
C ILE A 61 10.45 -23.73 -2.20
N GLN A 62 10.17 -23.91 -0.92
CA GLN A 62 10.64 -22.96 0.09
C GLN A 62 12.16 -22.85 -0.01
N VAL A 63 12.64 -21.62 -0.11
CA VAL A 63 14.05 -21.34 0.05
C VAL A 63 14.39 -21.68 1.50
N ALA A 64 15.31 -22.62 1.71
CA ALA A 64 15.88 -22.78 3.04
C ALA A 64 16.39 -21.40 3.46
N GLN A 65 15.89 -20.87 4.58
CA GLN A 65 16.46 -19.66 5.15
C GLN A 65 17.95 -19.94 5.33
N SER A 66 18.77 -19.25 4.53
CA SER A 66 20.21 -19.36 4.74
C SER A 66 20.49 -18.78 6.10
N ASP A 67 21.17 -19.52 6.97
CA ASP A 67 21.85 -19.00 8.16
C ASP A 67 23.02 -18.09 7.74
N LYS A 68 22.75 -17.17 6.79
CA LYS A 68 23.71 -16.10 6.52
C LYS A 68 23.84 -15.36 7.81
N THR A 69 25.06 -15.28 8.30
CA THR A 69 25.43 -14.38 9.39
C THR A 69 24.98 -13.00 8.95
N ILE A 70 23.78 -12.63 9.37
CA ILE A 70 23.22 -11.29 9.15
C ILE A 70 24.21 -10.41 9.92
N GLY A 71 24.90 -9.47 9.24
CA GLY A 71 25.81 -8.54 9.89
C GLY A 71 25.15 -7.87 11.11
N HIS A 72 25.89 -7.02 11.80
CA HIS A 72 25.33 -6.28 12.93
C HIS A 72 24.85 -4.90 12.47
N ALA A 73 23.60 -4.57 12.79
CA ALA A 73 23.12 -3.20 12.78
C ALA A 73 23.39 -2.56 14.14
N THR A 74 23.82 -1.31 14.14
CA THR A 74 24.12 -0.51 15.35
C THR A 74 23.20 0.70 15.41
N LEU A 75 22.84 1.09 16.63
CA LEU A 75 21.96 2.21 16.93
C LEU A 75 22.76 3.38 17.53
N GLU A 76 22.63 4.55 16.93
CA GLU A 76 23.10 5.81 17.50
C GLU A 76 21.86 6.71 17.72
N GLN A 77 21.62 7.13 18.94
CA GLN A 77 20.51 8.01 19.27
C GLN A 77 21.02 9.32 19.87
N THR A 78 20.55 10.43 19.30
CA THR A 78 20.82 11.79 19.76
C THR A 78 19.51 12.51 20.01
N GLU A 79 19.58 13.78 20.47
CA GLU A 79 18.39 14.63 20.60
C GLU A 79 17.77 14.95 19.22
N ASP A 80 18.56 14.93 18.14
CA ASP A 80 18.16 15.35 16.80
C ASP A 80 17.75 14.21 15.89
N ALA A 81 18.25 12.98 16.12
CA ALA A 81 18.04 11.85 15.21
C ALA A 81 18.28 10.49 15.87
N ILE A 82 17.63 9.49 15.29
CA ILE A 82 17.91 8.06 15.50
C ILE A 82 18.57 7.56 14.22
N VAL A 83 19.80 7.07 14.32
CA VAL A 83 20.58 6.58 13.17
C VAL A 83 20.89 5.11 13.35
N VAL A 84 20.54 4.31 12.34
CA VAL A 84 20.83 2.89 12.28
C VAL A 84 21.88 2.67 11.20
N LYS A 85 23.00 2.04 11.55
CA LYS A 85 24.11 1.77 10.65
C LYS A 85 24.46 0.30 10.60
N GLY A 86 24.91 -0.15 9.44
CA GLY A 86 25.50 -1.45 9.21
C GLY A 86 26.53 -1.40 8.09
N GLU A 87 26.97 -2.56 7.63
CA GLU A 87 27.93 -2.62 6.55
C GLU A 87 27.27 -2.15 5.24
N GLY A 88 27.69 -0.97 4.76
CA GLY A 88 27.23 -0.41 3.50
C GLY A 88 25.88 0.29 3.54
N PHE A 89 25.27 0.50 4.69
CA PHE A 89 24.00 1.24 4.79
C PHE A 89 23.94 2.16 6.02
N ALA A 90 23.09 3.20 5.92
CA ALA A 90 22.72 4.05 7.05
C ALA A 90 21.29 4.56 6.87
N TYR A 91 20.45 4.37 7.87
CA TYR A 91 19.07 4.85 7.91
C TYR A 91 18.88 5.86 9.02
N THR A 92 18.17 6.94 8.71
CA THR A 92 17.98 8.02 9.67
C THR A 92 16.49 8.28 9.88
N PHE A 93 16.12 8.30 11.15
CA PHE A 93 14.78 8.65 11.61
C PHE A 93 14.85 9.95 12.42
N THR A 94 13.76 10.70 12.38
CA THR A 94 13.55 11.80 13.33
C THR A 94 13.46 11.25 14.76
N PRO A 95 13.64 12.07 15.80
CA PRO A 95 13.50 11.63 17.20
C PRO A 95 12.11 11.02 17.50
N ASP A 96 11.09 11.43 16.75
CA ASP A 96 9.73 10.92 16.85
C ASP A 96 9.43 9.75 15.89
N GLY A 97 10.47 9.18 15.24
CA GLY A 97 10.42 7.92 14.51
C GLY A 97 9.97 8.01 13.05
N LEU A 98 10.05 9.17 12.40
CA LEU A 98 9.81 9.28 10.96
C LEU A 98 11.08 8.89 10.17
N LEU A 99 11.00 7.86 9.34
CA LEU A 99 12.09 7.47 8.43
C LEU A 99 12.19 8.48 7.29
N TYR A 100 13.28 9.24 7.26
CA TYR A 100 13.46 10.31 6.25
C TYR A 100 14.73 10.20 5.42
N SER A 101 15.66 9.30 5.75
CA SER A 101 16.84 9.04 4.94
C SER A 101 17.19 7.54 4.95
N MET A 102 17.45 7.01 3.76
CA MET A 102 17.92 5.65 3.54
C MET A 102 19.12 5.70 2.60
N LYS A 103 20.31 5.47 3.13
CA LYS A 103 21.54 5.46 2.33
C LYS A 103 22.07 4.05 2.12
N GLN A 104 22.51 3.79 0.89
CA GLN A 104 23.34 2.64 0.56
C GLN A 104 24.70 3.15 0.06
N GLY A 105 25.76 2.93 0.84
CA GLY A 105 27.02 3.64 0.64
C GLY A 105 26.83 5.16 0.77
N GLU A 106 27.19 5.89 -0.28
CA GLU A 106 27.01 7.33 -0.35
C GLU A 106 25.69 7.75 -1.03
N GLU A 107 24.94 6.81 -1.59
CA GLU A 107 23.72 7.09 -2.34
C GLU A 107 22.52 7.20 -1.42
N GLU A 108 21.78 8.31 -1.52
CA GLU A 108 20.48 8.49 -0.84
C GLU A 108 19.38 7.86 -1.69
N LEU A 109 18.70 6.88 -1.14
CA LEU A 109 17.63 6.17 -1.83
C LEU A 109 16.26 6.85 -1.66
N LEU A 110 16.08 7.58 -0.56
CA LEU A 110 14.77 8.13 -0.19
C LEU A 110 14.67 9.62 -0.51
N LYS A 111 13.85 9.98 -1.50
CA LYS A 111 13.58 11.38 -1.87
C LYS A 111 12.49 12.04 -1.04
N ALA A 112 11.58 11.23 -0.48
CA ALA A 112 10.55 11.70 0.45
C ALA A 112 10.33 10.68 1.56
N PRO A 113 10.04 11.12 2.79
CA PRO A 113 9.84 10.26 3.95
C PRO A 113 8.76 9.19 3.73
N LEU A 114 8.89 8.06 4.44
CA LEU A 114 7.84 7.07 4.54
C LEU A 114 6.66 7.67 5.32
N GLN A 115 5.49 7.71 4.68
CA GLN A 115 4.29 8.30 5.28
C GLN A 115 3.05 7.44 5.07
N PHE A 116 2.16 7.46 6.04
CA PHE A 116 0.82 6.92 5.89
C PHE A 116 0.01 7.74 4.88
N ASN A 117 -0.76 7.08 4.05
CA ASN A 117 -1.56 7.73 3.03
C ASN A 117 -2.90 7.01 2.83
N VAL A 118 -3.96 7.78 2.83
CA VAL A 118 -5.32 7.34 2.46
C VAL A 118 -5.84 8.04 1.21
N TRP A 119 -5.05 8.94 0.63
CA TRP A 119 -5.47 9.82 -0.44
C TRP A 119 -5.01 9.38 -1.83
N ARG A 120 -5.91 9.45 -2.77
CA ARG A 120 -5.66 9.62 -4.21
C ARG A 120 -6.68 10.60 -4.78
N ALA A 121 -6.37 11.18 -5.93
CA ALA A 121 -7.35 11.97 -6.67
C ALA A 121 -8.58 11.11 -6.98
N PRO A 122 -9.81 11.64 -6.79
CA PRO A 122 -11.03 10.94 -7.15
C PRO A 122 -11.04 10.56 -8.64
N LEU A 123 -11.59 9.40 -8.96
CA LEU A 123 -11.81 8.96 -10.33
C LEU A 123 -12.98 9.75 -10.96
N ALA A 124 -13.03 9.79 -12.29
CA ALA A 124 -14.11 10.47 -13.00
C ALA A 124 -15.50 10.00 -12.55
N VAL A 125 -15.67 8.69 -12.32
CA VAL A 125 -16.92 8.09 -11.83
C VAL A 125 -17.28 8.53 -10.40
N GLU A 126 -16.31 8.94 -9.59
CA GLU A 126 -16.52 9.43 -8.22
C GLU A 126 -16.85 10.93 -8.16
N VAL A 127 -16.56 11.68 -9.24
CA VAL A 127 -16.82 13.12 -9.39
C VAL A 127 -17.88 13.42 -10.43
N ASP A 128 -18.56 12.44 -10.95
CA ASP A 128 -19.46 12.60 -12.08
C ASP A 128 -20.52 13.66 -11.84
N SER A 129 -20.48 14.71 -12.66
CA SER A 129 -21.39 15.84 -12.62
C SER A 129 -22.82 15.50 -13.07
N TRP A 130 -23.04 14.35 -13.70
CA TRP A 130 -24.38 13.88 -14.08
C TRP A 130 -25.29 13.73 -12.86
N SER A 131 -24.71 13.53 -11.72
CA SER A 131 -25.42 13.43 -10.45
C SER A 131 -25.80 14.77 -9.83
N GLN A 132 -25.29 15.89 -10.33
CA GLN A 132 -25.69 17.23 -9.88
C GLN A 132 -27.01 17.70 -10.51
N GLY A 133 -27.47 17.07 -11.56
CA GLY A 133 -28.82 17.29 -12.07
C GLY A 133 -29.82 16.45 -11.29
N ASN A 134 -30.77 17.09 -10.65
CA ASN A 134 -31.95 16.58 -9.93
C ASN A 134 -32.70 15.39 -10.57
N ILE A 135 -31.98 14.34 -10.97
CA ILE A 135 -32.60 13.11 -11.46
C ILE A 135 -32.82 12.21 -10.25
N SER A 136 -33.84 12.56 -9.48
CA SER A 136 -34.45 11.64 -8.52
C SER A 136 -35.18 10.55 -9.29
N TYR A 137 -34.48 9.50 -9.68
CA TYR A 137 -35.17 8.29 -10.11
C TYR A 137 -35.68 7.55 -8.87
N ASN A 138 -36.99 7.67 -8.65
CA ASN A 138 -37.75 6.86 -7.69
C ASN A 138 -37.32 6.89 -6.23
N ASN A 139 -36.97 8.04 -5.65
CA ASN A 139 -36.60 8.16 -4.22
C ASN A 139 -35.53 7.18 -3.71
N LYS A 140 -34.94 6.40 -4.57
CA LYS A 140 -33.70 5.69 -4.25
C LYS A 140 -32.60 6.70 -4.43
N LYS A 141 -31.77 6.90 -3.41
CA LYS A 141 -30.52 7.63 -3.54
C LYS A 141 -29.83 7.11 -4.81
N ALA A 142 -29.95 7.88 -5.89
CA ALA A 142 -29.23 7.53 -7.12
C ALA A 142 -27.78 7.39 -6.73
N TRP A 143 -27.15 6.37 -7.23
CA TRP A 143 -25.72 6.16 -7.02
C TRP A 143 -24.99 7.39 -7.53
N ASN A 144 -24.48 8.18 -6.60
CA ASN A 144 -24.13 9.55 -6.86
C ASN A 144 -22.61 9.64 -6.67
N GLY A 145 -21.85 9.44 -7.75
CA GLY A 145 -20.39 9.50 -7.71
C GLY A 145 -19.86 10.77 -7.04
N SER A 146 -20.58 11.90 -7.18
CA SER A 146 -20.22 13.14 -6.51
C SER A 146 -20.29 13.07 -4.99
N GLN A 147 -21.07 12.18 -4.41
CA GLN A 147 -21.08 11.97 -2.95
C GLN A 147 -19.80 11.33 -2.47
N ILE A 148 -19.21 10.42 -3.25
CA ILE A 148 -17.95 9.75 -2.89
C ILE A 148 -16.82 10.77 -2.83
N ALA A 149 -16.64 11.59 -3.89
CA ALA A 149 -15.60 12.61 -3.88
C ALA A 149 -15.84 13.66 -2.79
N ASN A 150 -17.09 14.08 -2.57
CA ASN A 150 -17.44 15.01 -1.50
C ASN A 150 -17.14 14.43 -0.12
N GLU A 151 -17.34 13.12 0.09
CA GLU A 151 -16.98 12.44 1.33
C GLU A 151 -15.47 12.48 1.58
N TYR A 152 -14.66 12.25 0.53
CA TYR A 152 -13.20 12.37 0.64
C TYR A 152 -12.77 13.77 1.08
N TYR A 153 -13.30 14.82 0.43
CA TYR A 153 -12.94 16.20 0.75
C TYR A 153 -13.51 16.70 2.08
N SER A 154 -14.75 16.34 2.41
CA SER A 154 -15.38 16.76 3.67
C SER A 154 -14.76 16.11 4.90
N ASN A 155 -14.12 14.95 4.75
CA ASN A 155 -13.32 14.31 5.79
C ASN A 155 -11.84 14.68 5.72
N ASN A 156 -11.44 15.61 4.84
CA ASN A 156 -10.06 16.08 4.68
C ASN A 156 -9.05 14.95 4.42
N LEU A 157 -9.42 13.91 3.66
CA LEU A 157 -8.54 12.78 3.40
C LEU A 157 -7.28 13.16 2.61
N GLN A 158 -7.31 14.31 1.90
CA GLN A 158 -6.18 14.85 1.15
C GLN A 158 -5.08 15.43 2.04
N GLU A 159 -5.37 15.63 3.32
CA GLU A 159 -4.44 16.21 4.29
C GLU A 159 -4.39 15.30 5.53
N ILE A 160 -3.23 14.75 5.80
CA ILE A 160 -3.01 13.94 7.00
C ILE A 160 -1.95 14.63 7.85
N THR A 161 -2.33 14.95 9.08
CA THR A 161 -1.39 15.47 10.06
C THR A 161 -0.94 14.36 10.98
N ARG A 162 0.35 14.03 10.95
CA ARG A 162 0.95 13.09 11.87
C ARG A 162 1.18 13.74 13.23
N MET A 163 0.65 13.13 14.26
CA MET A 163 0.81 13.55 15.65
C MET A 163 1.59 12.46 16.40
N PRO A 164 2.90 12.66 16.64
CA PRO A 164 3.72 11.67 17.33
C PRO A 164 3.33 11.54 18.80
N ILE A 165 3.34 10.30 19.31
CA ILE A 165 2.99 9.98 20.70
C ILE A 165 4.20 9.45 21.44
N SER A 166 4.90 8.47 20.86
CA SER A 166 6.11 7.88 21.43
C SER A 166 6.97 7.24 20.35
N CYS A 167 8.27 7.23 20.60
CA CYS A 167 9.25 6.50 19.81
C CYS A 167 10.25 5.85 20.76
N GLU A 168 10.51 4.55 20.58
CA GLU A 168 11.47 3.78 21.33
C GLU A 168 12.36 3.02 20.36
N ALA A 169 13.68 3.11 20.54
CA ALA A 169 14.66 2.42 19.73
C ALA A 169 15.62 1.62 20.61
N PHE A 170 15.93 0.39 20.22
CA PHE A 170 16.85 -0.48 20.95
C PHE A 170 17.53 -1.51 20.04
N GLU A 171 18.64 -2.04 20.50
CA GLU A 171 19.37 -3.13 19.85
C GLU A 171 19.08 -4.46 20.54
N ALA A 172 18.89 -5.50 19.75
CA ALA A 172 18.80 -6.87 20.21
C ALA A 172 19.26 -7.83 19.12
N ASP A 173 20.07 -8.83 19.48
CA ASP A 173 20.53 -9.91 18.61
C ASP A 173 21.16 -9.43 17.28
N GLY A 174 21.89 -8.31 17.31
CA GLY A 174 22.53 -7.72 16.12
C GLY A 174 21.56 -7.01 15.17
N GLN A 175 20.33 -6.77 15.59
CA GLN A 175 19.29 -6.04 14.89
C GLN A 175 18.92 -4.79 15.66
N VAL A 176 18.35 -3.81 14.96
CA VAL A 176 17.78 -2.61 15.58
C VAL A 176 16.27 -2.63 15.42
N TYR A 177 15.60 -2.34 16.51
CA TYR A 177 14.15 -2.23 16.60
C TYR A 177 13.78 -0.78 16.88
N ILE A 178 12.79 -0.26 16.17
CA ILE A 178 12.22 1.08 16.40
C ILE A 178 10.71 0.94 16.45
N ASN A 179 10.13 1.22 17.60
CA ASN A 179 8.68 1.17 17.84
C ASN A 179 8.14 2.59 17.93
N VAL A 180 7.24 2.93 17.06
CA VAL A 180 6.68 4.28 16.97
C VAL A 180 5.17 4.20 17.18
N ARG A 181 4.66 5.11 17.99
CA ARG A 181 3.22 5.37 18.10
C ARG A 181 2.93 6.77 17.67
N SER A 182 1.95 6.94 16.81
CA SER A 182 1.45 8.22 16.33
C SER A 182 -0.06 8.17 16.14
N PHE A 183 -0.63 9.35 15.94
CA PHE A 183 -2.00 9.47 15.47
C PHE A 183 -1.97 10.18 14.11
N ALA A 184 -2.56 9.57 13.10
CA ALA A 184 -2.73 10.13 11.76
C ALA A 184 -4.10 10.80 11.69
N GLN A 185 -4.13 12.10 11.97
CA GLN A 185 -5.36 12.89 11.94
C GLN A 185 -5.71 13.28 10.51
N PHE A 186 -6.97 13.12 10.13
CA PHE A 186 -7.49 13.68 8.90
C PHE A 186 -7.71 15.18 9.05
N GLY A 187 -7.11 15.96 8.14
CA GLY A 187 -7.12 17.41 8.19
C GLY A 187 -5.98 18.01 9.02
N PRO A 188 -6.01 19.34 9.22
CA PRO A 188 -4.97 20.07 9.95
C PRO A 188 -4.96 19.68 11.43
N ALA A 189 -3.81 19.83 12.07
CA ALA A 189 -3.69 19.65 13.51
C ALA A 189 -4.61 20.63 14.24
N VAL A 190 -5.51 20.10 15.04
CA VAL A 190 -6.42 20.92 15.85
C VAL A 190 -5.71 21.29 17.15
N ASN A 191 -5.74 22.56 17.51
CA ASN A 191 -5.20 23.02 18.78
C ASN A 191 -6.11 22.55 19.92
N THR A 192 -5.69 21.47 20.59
CA THR A 192 -6.50 20.61 21.44
C THR A 192 -7.09 21.26 22.68
N SER A 193 -6.50 22.38 23.16
CA SER A 193 -6.88 22.92 24.48
C SER A 193 -8.12 23.79 24.43
N LEU A 194 -8.33 24.55 23.36
CA LEU A 194 -9.45 25.50 23.26
C LEU A 194 -10.60 24.92 22.42
N ASP A 195 -10.28 24.28 21.30
CA ASP A 195 -11.27 23.76 20.36
C ASP A 195 -12.02 22.55 20.92
N ALA A 196 -11.34 21.66 21.64
CA ALA A 196 -11.97 20.53 22.32
C ALA A 196 -12.95 20.99 23.42
N TYR A 197 -12.60 22.06 24.13
CA TYR A 197 -13.45 22.61 25.19
C TYR A 197 -14.68 23.33 24.65
N ILE A 198 -14.54 24.07 23.54
CA ILE A 198 -15.62 24.93 23.00
C ILE A 198 -16.51 24.15 22.02
N PHE A 199 -15.94 23.29 21.16
CA PHE A 199 -16.64 22.67 20.03
C PHE A 199 -16.77 21.16 20.11
N GLY A 200 -16.22 20.50 21.14
CA GLY A 200 -16.23 19.05 21.25
C GLY A 200 -15.54 18.40 20.05
N VAL A 201 -14.32 18.83 19.75
CA VAL A 201 -13.59 18.39 18.56
C VAL A 201 -13.47 16.87 18.54
N ARG A 202 -13.97 16.28 17.47
CA ARG A 202 -13.83 14.84 17.20
C ARG A 202 -12.59 14.66 16.36
N TYR A 203 -11.59 13.98 16.93
CA TYR A 203 -10.48 13.47 16.15
C TYR A 203 -11.00 12.35 15.24
N ILE A 204 -10.68 12.44 13.97
CA ILE A 204 -10.96 11.40 12.98
C ILE A 204 -9.64 11.04 12.33
N GLY A 205 -9.31 9.77 12.35
CA GLY A 205 -8.07 9.29 11.79
C GLY A 205 -7.71 7.89 12.26
N TYR A 206 -6.44 7.62 12.36
CA TYR A 206 -5.93 6.32 12.80
C TYR A 206 -4.91 6.47 13.92
N SER A 207 -5.06 5.70 14.98
CA SER A 207 -3.95 5.36 15.87
C SER A 207 -3.02 4.43 15.12
N GLU A 208 -1.75 4.80 15.02
CA GLU A 208 -0.73 4.10 14.25
C GLU A 208 0.32 3.50 15.17
N ILE A 209 0.72 2.27 14.87
CA ILE A 209 1.87 1.61 15.45
C ILE A 209 2.78 1.17 14.31
N TYR A 210 4.01 1.67 14.29
CA TYR A 210 5.07 1.19 13.41
C TYR A 210 6.07 0.39 14.23
N GLU A 211 6.35 -0.81 13.78
CA GLU A 211 7.38 -1.67 14.32
C GLU A 211 8.41 -1.94 13.22
N TYR A 212 9.52 -1.23 13.28
CA TYR A 212 10.63 -1.43 12.37
C TYR A 212 11.59 -2.44 12.96
N ARG A 213 12.05 -3.38 12.14
CA ARG A 213 13.16 -4.27 12.41
C ARG A 213 14.19 -4.13 11.31
N ILE A 214 15.36 -3.65 11.65
CA ILE A 214 16.45 -3.40 10.72
C ILE A 214 17.53 -4.44 10.98
N ASN A 215 17.83 -5.23 9.97
CA ASN A 215 18.81 -6.29 10.03
C ASN A 215 20.21 -5.76 9.67
N GLY A 216 21.26 -6.49 10.06
CA GLY A 216 22.62 -6.11 9.75
C GLY A 216 23.02 -6.16 8.27
N ASP A 217 22.20 -6.77 7.42
CA ASP A 217 22.33 -6.75 5.95
C ASP A 217 21.63 -5.54 5.28
N GLY A 218 21.02 -4.66 6.08
CA GLY A 218 20.30 -3.49 5.61
C GLY A 218 18.84 -3.76 5.24
N SER A 219 18.36 -4.99 5.33
CA SER A 219 16.93 -5.25 5.12
C SER A 219 16.09 -4.66 6.26
N ILE A 220 14.95 -4.06 5.91
CA ILE A 220 13.98 -3.49 6.85
C ILE A 220 12.68 -4.26 6.75
N ALA A 221 12.22 -4.80 7.87
CA ALA A 221 10.84 -5.26 8.01
C ALA A 221 10.04 -4.16 8.71
N ILE A 222 8.88 -3.82 8.16
CA ILE A 222 7.96 -2.82 8.71
C ILE A 222 6.63 -3.52 8.97
N HIS A 223 6.22 -3.54 10.24
CA HIS A 223 4.86 -3.90 10.61
C HIS A 223 4.11 -2.63 10.98
N HIS A 224 3.01 -2.34 10.27
CA HIS A 224 2.21 -1.14 10.47
C HIS A 224 0.80 -1.53 10.84
N THR A 225 0.40 -1.21 12.05
CA THR A 225 -0.95 -1.45 12.59
C THR A 225 -1.72 -0.16 12.64
N LEU A 226 -2.96 -0.19 12.18
CA LEU A 226 -3.88 0.93 12.12
C LEU A 226 -5.15 0.61 12.90
N GLU A 227 -5.50 1.46 13.86
CA GLU A 227 -6.77 1.39 14.59
C GLU A 227 -7.59 2.64 14.28
N PRO A 228 -8.80 2.50 13.70
CA PRO A 228 -9.63 3.65 13.35
C PRO A 228 -10.16 4.35 14.60
N GLU A 229 -10.14 5.67 14.58
CA GLU A 229 -10.61 6.54 15.66
C GLU A 229 -11.65 7.53 15.15
N GLY A 230 -12.72 7.70 15.92
CA GLY A 230 -13.80 8.65 15.60
C GLY A 230 -14.81 8.12 14.57
N SER A 231 -15.54 9.05 13.95
CA SER A 231 -16.53 8.70 12.91
C SER A 231 -15.85 8.60 11.55
N MET A 232 -15.32 7.44 11.24
CA MET A 232 -14.63 7.20 9.98
C MET A 232 -15.56 7.35 8.78
N PRO A 233 -15.06 7.82 7.62
CA PRO A 233 -15.79 7.81 6.36
C PRO A 233 -16.15 6.38 5.96
N GLU A 234 -17.28 6.21 5.27
CA GLU A 234 -17.72 4.89 4.80
C GLU A 234 -16.77 4.30 3.75
N LEU A 235 -16.11 5.19 2.98
CA LEU A 235 -15.22 4.81 1.89
C LEU A 235 -13.88 5.54 2.02
N LEU A 236 -12.81 4.79 1.83
CA LEU A 236 -11.46 5.32 1.68
C LEU A 236 -10.98 5.08 0.24
N PRO A 237 -10.39 6.09 -0.43
CA PRO A 237 -9.90 5.92 -1.81
C PRO A 237 -8.71 4.97 -1.89
N ARG A 238 -7.95 4.84 -0.82
CA ARG A 238 -6.85 3.91 -0.63
C ARG A 238 -6.43 3.88 0.85
N ILE A 239 -5.61 2.93 1.22
CA ILE A 239 -4.95 2.87 2.53
C ILE A 239 -3.58 2.21 2.35
N GLY A 240 -2.54 2.78 2.95
CA GLY A 240 -1.20 2.21 2.88
C GLY A 240 -0.10 3.21 3.19
N LEU A 241 1.12 2.80 2.95
CA LEU A 241 2.32 3.62 3.09
C LEU A 241 2.78 4.11 1.72
N THR A 242 3.31 5.33 1.68
CA THR A 242 3.96 5.91 0.50
C THR A 242 5.35 6.36 0.84
N MET A 243 6.29 6.13 -0.07
CA MET A 243 7.63 6.70 -0.06
C MET A 243 8.03 7.01 -1.50
N THR A 244 9.00 7.89 -1.67
CA THR A 244 9.58 8.19 -2.98
C THR A 244 11.06 7.83 -2.97
N LEU A 245 11.46 6.98 -3.90
CA LEU A 245 12.83 6.55 -4.13
C LEU A 245 13.49 7.30 -5.28
#